data_127d181f0980918b6c536326d2dceecc
#
_entry.id   127d181f0980918b6c536326d2dceecc
#
_cell.length_a   1.000
_cell.length_b   1.000
_cell.length_c   1.000
_cell.angle_alpha   90.00
_cell.angle_beta   90.00
_cell.angle_gamma   90.00
#
_symmetry.space_group_name_H-M   'P 1'
#
loop_
_entity.id
_entity.type
_entity.pdbx_description
1 polymer ?
#
loop_
_entity_poly.entity_id
_entity_poly.type
_entity_poly.pdbx_seq_one_letter_code
_entity_poly.pdbx_strand_id
1 'polypeptide(L)'
;DVDKKIFHLLMKKETPYYRKLYKLTYLLSKCDNIETLIYSLSKSKNKTITERLKDIIESDLSKTWQISDFAKILHMSESLIRKRLKGENINYNTLIVDIRMNYAFNMLMATEKNINIISREVGYVSTSYFISKFRNYFGITPKQFSIKVKNKIRS
;
A
#
# COMPACT_ATOMS: atom_id res chain seq x y z
N ASP A 1 -4.62 -32.00 22.52
CA ASP A 1 -5.25 -30.68 22.45
C ASP A 1 -5.59 -30.36 20.98
N VAL A 2 -6.89 -30.18 20.68
CA VAL A 2 -7.41 -29.95 19.32
C VAL A 2 -6.85 -28.64 18.74
N ASP A 3 -6.72 -27.61 19.56
CA ASP A 3 -6.28 -26.28 19.13
C ASP A 3 -4.80 -26.28 18.69
N LYS A 4 -3.94 -27.05 19.36
CA LYS A 4 -2.54 -27.25 18.92
C LYS A 4 -2.46 -27.97 17.57
N LYS A 5 -3.32 -28.95 17.31
CA LYS A 5 -3.37 -29.65 16.03
C LYS A 5 -3.87 -28.72 14.92
N ILE A 6 -4.88 -27.89 15.20
CA ILE A 6 -5.41 -26.89 14.24
C ILE A 6 -4.32 -25.86 13.92
N PHE A 7 -3.61 -25.35 14.92
CA PHE A 7 -2.50 -24.40 14.72
C PHE A 7 -1.38 -25.00 13.85
N HIS A 8 -1.00 -26.25 14.11
CA HIS A 8 0.03 -26.96 13.32
C HIS A 8 -0.39 -27.15 11.85
N LEU A 9 -1.67 -27.40 11.60
CA LEU A 9 -2.24 -27.51 10.25
C LEU A 9 -2.33 -26.15 9.52
N LEU A 10 -2.47 -25.04 10.25
CA LEU A 10 -2.42 -23.68 9.66
C LEU A 10 -1.02 -23.35 9.13
N MET A 11 0.02 -23.82 9.81
CA MET A 11 1.42 -23.53 9.45
C MET A 11 1.95 -24.36 8.27
N LYS A 12 1.23 -25.42 7.85
CA LYS A 12 1.62 -26.22 6.67
C LYS A 12 1.46 -25.42 5.38
N LYS A 13 2.54 -25.29 4.59
CA LYS A 13 2.57 -24.57 3.32
C LYS A 13 1.53 -25.09 2.30
N GLU A 14 1.27 -26.39 2.30
CA GLU A 14 0.39 -27.09 1.34
C GLU A 14 -1.11 -26.98 1.65
N THR A 15 -1.51 -26.37 2.77
CA THR A 15 -2.93 -26.25 3.11
C THR A 15 -3.58 -25.18 2.23
N PRO A 16 -4.65 -25.48 1.47
CA PRO A 16 -5.38 -24.51 0.66
C PRO A 16 -5.85 -23.30 1.49
N TYR A 17 -5.83 -22.11 0.88
CA TYR A 17 -6.13 -20.84 1.55
C TYR A 17 -7.50 -20.84 2.27
N TYR A 18 -8.55 -21.37 1.63
CA TYR A 18 -9.90 -21.43 2.24
C TYR A 18 -9.94 -22.30 3.50
N ARG A 19 -9.15 -23.39 3.54
CA ARG A 19 -9.04 -24.23 4.75
C ARG A 19 -8.26 -23.53 5.87
N LYS A 20 -7.26 -22.73 5.52
CA LYS A 20 -6.55 -21.89 6.50
C LYS A 20 -7.49 -20.84 7.09
N LEU A 21 -8.28 -20.18 6.24
CA LEU A 21 -9.25 -19.18 6.67
C LEU A 21 -10.28 -19.76 7.64
N TYR A 22 -10.89 -20.91 7.30
CA TYR A 22 -11.88 -21.58 8.16
C TYR A 22 -11.30 -21.93 9.55
N LYS A 23 -10.08 -22.50 9.58
CA LYS A 23 -9.40 -22.85 10.83
C LYS A 23 -9.02 -21.61 11.65
N LEU A 24 -8.60 -20.53 10.98
CA LEU A 24 -8.31 -19.26 11.64
C LEU A 24 -9.57 -18.67 12.27
N THR A 25 -10.69 -18.66 11.54
CA THR A 25 -11.98 -18.18 12.07
C THR A 25 -12.41 -18.99 13.29
N TYR A 26 -12.25 -20.31 13.27
CA TYR A 26 -12.53 -21.15 14.42
C TYR A 26 -11.65 -20.82 15.65
N LEU A 27 -10.36 -20.61 15.45
CA LEU A 27 -9.47 -20.21 16.55
C LEU A 27 -9.80 -18.81 17.10
N LEU A 28 -10.15 -17.88 16.20
CA LEU A 28 -10.53 -16.52 16.58
C LEU A 28 -11.88 -16.49 17.35
N SER A 29 -12.83 -17.38 17.01
CA SER A 29 -14.13 -17.47 17.70
C SER A 29 -14.02 -17.91 19.16
N LYS A 30 -12.87 -18.50 19.56
CA LYS A 30 -12.56 -18.89 20.95
C LYS A 30 -11.84 -17.81 21.75
N CYS A 31 -11.53 -16.66 21.14
CA CYS A 31 -10.88 -15.56 21.86
C CYS A 31 -11.94 -14.73 22.56
N ASP A 32 -11.89 -14.68 23.88
CA ASP A 32 -12.83 -13.91 24.73
C ASP A 32 -12.70 -12.40 24.51
N ASN A 33 -11.54 -11.94 24.01
CA ASN A 33 -11.29 -10.52 23.74
C ASN A 33 -10.58 -10.34 22.39
N ILE A 34 -11.38 -10.30 21.34
CA ILE A 34 -10.90 -10.15 19.95
C ILE A 34 -10.22 -8.79 19.70
N GLU A 35 -10.65 -7.73 20.40
CA GLU A 35 -10.05 -6.39 20.29
C GLU A 35 -8.62 -6.38 20.84
N THR A 36 -8.38 -7.01 21.98
CA THR A 36 -7.04 -7.15 22.56
C THR A 36 -6.15 -8.00 21.64
N LEU A 37 -6.69 -9.04 21.01
CA LEU A 37 -5.95 -9.86 20.05
C LEU A 37 -5.57 -9.04 18.81
N ILE A 38 -6.53 -8.30 18.22
CA ILE A 38 -6.29 -7.42 17.06
C ILE A 38 -5.24 -6.36 17.42
N TYR A 39 -5.36 -5.73 18.57
CA TYR A 39 -4.38 -4.76 19.08
C TYR A 39 -2.98 -5.39 19.25
N SER A 40 -2.89 -6.56 19.86
CA SER A 40 -1.63 -7.28 20.06
C SER A 40 -0.99 -7.69 18.72
N LEU A 41 -1.79 -8.20 17.78
CA LEU A 41 -1.34 -8.55 16.43
C LEU A 41 -0.88 -7.32 15.63
N SER A 42 -1.60 -6.21 15.74
CA SER A 42 -1.20 -4.95 15.08
C SER A 42 0.11 -4.39 15.65
N LYS A 43 0.31 -4.52 16.96
CA LYS A 43 1.53 -4.08 17.67
C LYS A 43 2.73 -5.01 17.47
N SER A 44 2.48 -6.32 17.32
CA SER A 44 3.53 -7.32 17.06
C SER A 44 3.98 -7.37 15.60
N LYS A 45 3.22 -6.77 14.69
CA LYS A 45 3.58 -6.68 13.28
C LYS A 45 4.73 -5.68 13.12
N ASN A 46 5.96 -6.16 13.14
CA ASN A 46 7.08 -5.38 12.67
C ASN A 46 6.76 -4.92 11.24
N LYS A 47 6.53 -3.61 11.06
CA LYS A 47 6.25 -3.04 9.73
C LYS A 47 7.30 -3.54 8.75
N THR A 48 6.85 -4.05 7.62
CA THR A 48 7.72 -4.43 6.51
C THR A 48 8.53 -3.21 6.04
N ILE A 49 9.60 -3.42 5.29
CA ILE A 49 10.34 -2.27 4.76
C ILE A 49 9.45 -1.47 3.81
N THR A 50 8.62 -2.13 3.02
CA THR A 50 7.64 -1.49 2.12
C THR A 50 6.67 -0.60 2.89
N GLU A 51 6.08 -1.07 3.99
CA GLU A 51 5.18 -0.28 4.84
C GLU A 51 5.89 0.95 5.43
N ARG A 52 7.13 0.79 5.90
CA ARG A 52 7.92 1.91 6.44
C ARG A 52 8.25 2.96 5.39
N LEU A 53 8.64 2.54 4.18
CA LEU A 53 8.89 3.46 3.07
C LEU A 53 7.61 4.16 2.65
N LYS A 54 6.49 3.44 2.61
CA LYS A 54 5.18 4.00 2.29
C LYS A 54 4.81 5.13 3.26
N ASP A 55 4.89 4.91 4.57
CA ASP A 55 4.61 5.94 5.58
C ASP A 55 5.47 7.20 5.37
N ILE A 56 6.75 7.02 5.05
CA ILE A 56 7.66 8.15 4.79
C ILE A 56 7.28 8.90 3.51
N ILE A 57 6.98 8.19 2.42
CA ILE A 57 6.56 8.81 1.14
C ILE A 57 5.25 9.57 1.32
N GLU A 58 4.30 9.01 2.07
CA GLU A 58 2.99 9.61 2.33
C GLU A 58 3.09 10.86 3.21
N SER A 59 4.15 11.02 4.01
CA SER A 59 4.36 12.25 4.79
C SER A 59 4.67 13.47 3.92
N ASP A 60 5.25 13.27 2.73
CA ASP A 60 5.47 14.32 1.73
C ASP A 60 5.52 13.69 0.31
N LEU A 61 4.38 13.62 -0.35
CA LEU A 61 4.25 13.09 -1.70
C LEU A 61 4.92 13.96 -2.77
N SER A 62 5.05 15.26 -2.50
CA SER A 62 5.64 16.23 -3.45
C SER A 62 7.14 16.08 -3.57
N LYS A 63 7.80 15.59 -2.53
CA LYS A 63 9.24 15.39 -2.48
C LYS A 63 9.72 14.31 -3.44
N THR A 64 10.83 14.58 -4.11
CA THR A 64 11.54 13.57 -4.90
C THR A 64 12.39 12.70 -3.97
N TRP A 65 11.79 11.61 -3.50
CA TRP A 65 12.43 10.65 -2.61
C TRP A 65 13.51 9.84 -3.32
N GLN A 66 14.66 9.70 -2.67
CA GLN A 66 15.77 8.83 -3.09
C GLN A 66 16.02 7.76 -2.02
N ILE A 67 16.61 6.63 -2.40
CA ILE A 67 16.91 5.55 -1.43
C ILE A 67 17.84 6.07 -0.31
N SER A 68 18.75 7.00 -0.62
CA SER A 68 19.61 7.64 0.37
C SER A 68 18.83 8.40 1.46
N ASP A 69 17.67 9.00 1.13
CA ASP A 69 16.83 9.67 2.13
C ASP A 69 16.29 8.67 3.15
N PHE A 70 15.77 7.53 2.66
CA PHE A 70 15.28 6.46 3.54
C PHE A 70 16.40 5.84 4.37
N ALA A 71 17.60 5.69 3.78
CA ALA A 71 18.78 5.18 4.49
C ALA A 71 19.08 6.05 5.72
N LYS A 72 19.03 7.38 5.59
CA LYS A 72 19.21 8.33 6.68
C LYS A 72 18.08 8.24 7.72
N ILE A 73 16.81 8.27 7.27
CA ILE A 73 15.64 8.27 8.17
C ILE A 73 15.53 6.96 8.95
N LEU A 74 15.81 5.83 8.29
CA LEU A 74 15.65 4.50 8.89
C LEU A 74 16.91 4.00 9.58
N HIS A 75 18.01 4.79 9.56
CA HIS A 75 19.33 4.36 10.06
C HIS A 75 19.78 3.02 9.49
N MET A 76 19.63 2.86 8.16
CA MET A 76 19.95 1.64 7.42
C MET A 76 20.83 1.97 6.23
N SER A 77 21.66 1.01 5.77
CA SER A 77 22.37 1.18 4.50
C SER A 77 21.41 1.05 3.31
N GLU A 78 21.69 1.75 2.21
CA GLU A 78 20.92 1.63 0.97
C GLU A 78 20.87 0.18 0.46
N SER A 79 21.97 -0.53 0.56
CA SER A 79 22.06 -1.94 0.17
C SER A 79 21.12 -2.84 0.98
N LEU A 80 20.99 -2.57 2.30
CA LEU A 80 20.08 -3.32 3.15
C LEU A 80 18.61 -3.01 2.79
N ILE A 81 18.28 -1.75 2.49
CA ILE A 81 16.93 -1.38 2.03
C ILE A 81 16.59 -2.11 0.73
N ARG A 82 17.50 -2.07 -0.27
CA ARG A 82 17.32 -2.78 -1.55
C ARG A 82 17.16 -4.29 -1.36
N LYS A 83 17.98 -4.89 -0.49
CA LYS A 83 17.90 -6.33 -0.17
C LYS A 83 16.55 -6.70 0.44
N ARG A 84 16.04 -5.89 1.38
CA ARG A 84 14.74 -6.13 2.03
C ARG A 84 13.58 -5.97 1.04
N LEU A 85 13.57 -4.90 0.22
CA LEU A 85 12.58 -4.71 -0.84
C LEU A 85 12.56 -5.90 -1.82
N LYS A 86 13.74 -6.37 -2.22
CA LYS A 86 13.85 -7.57 -3.06
C LYS A 86 13.28 -8.82 -2.36
N GLY A 87 13.51 -8.96 -1.05
CA GLY A 87 12.93 -10.05 -0.24
C GLY A 87 11.40 -9.99 -0.15
N GLU A 88 10.81 -8.79 -0.27
CA GLU A 88 9.37 -8.55 -0.34
C GLU A 88 8.83 -8.58 -1.79
N ASN A 89 9.67 -8.86 -2.79
CA ASN A 89 9.38 -8.81 -4.23
C ASN A 89 8.88 -7.45 -4.73
N ILE A 90 9.35 -6.37 -4.12
CA ILE A 90 8.96 -4.99 -4.45
C ILE A 90 10.12 -4.26 -5.13
N ASN A 91 9.82 -3.59 -6.24
CA ASN A 91 10.73 -2.64 -6.87
C ASN A 91 10.45 -1.24 -6.32
N TYR A 92 11.52 -0.54 -5.94
CA TYR A 92 11.43 0.82 -5.37
C TYR A 92 10.70 1.82 -6.28
N ASN A 93 11.03 1.83 -7.57
CA ASN A 93 10.41 2.77 -8.53
C ASN A 93 8.92 2.46 -8.72
N THR A 94 8.55 1.18 -8.74
CA THR A 94 7.15 0.75 -8.81
C THR A 94 6.41 1.19 -7.54
N LEU A 95 6.99 1.00 -6.37
CA LEU A 95 6.40 1.40 -5.09
C LEU A 95 6.05 2.91 -5.06
N ILE A 96 6.97 3.78 -5.49
CA ILE A 96 6.70 5.24 -5.54
C ILE A 96 5.57 5.55 -6.53
N VAL A 97 5.59 4.91 -7.70
CA VAL A 97 4.54 5.12 -8.71
C VAL A 97 3.19 4.67 -8.17
N ASP A 98 3.11 3.49 -7.56
CA ASP A 98 1.88 2.94 -6.97
C ASP A 98 1.30 3.87 -5.91
N ILE A 99 2.12 4.34 -4.99
CA ILE A 99 1.67 5.27 -3.94
C ILE A 99 1.13 6.56 -4.56
N ARG A 100 1.89 7.21 -5.44
CA ARG A 100 1.50 8.47 -6.08
C ARG A 100 0.24 8.33 -6.94
N MET A 101 0.09 7.25 -7.69
CA MET A 101 -1.08 7.01 -8.54
C MET A 101 -2.33 6.76 -7.69
N ASN A 102 -2.24 6.00 -6.61
CA ASN A 102 -3.35 5.78 -5.69
C ASN A 102 -3.79 7.07 -4.99
N TYR A 103 -2.85 7.92 -4.57
CA TYR A 103 -3.18 9.24 -4.01
C TYR A 103 -3.83 10.15 -5.06
N ALA A 104 -3.29 10.20 -6.27
CA ALA A 104 -3.91 10.97 -7.37
C ALA A 104 -5.34 10.50 -7.66
N PHE A 105 -5.56 9.19 -7.68
CA PHE A 105 -6.88 8.60 -7.84
C PHE A 105 -7.85 9.07 -6.74
N ASN A 106 -7.45 8.97 -5.49
CA ASN A 106 -8.27 9.40 -4.35
C ASN A 106 -8.58 10.90 -4.41
N MET A 107 -7.60 11.73 -4.78
CA MET A 107 -7.81 13.17 -4.94
C MET A 107 -8.79 13.50 -6.07
N LEU A 108 -8.71 12.80 -7.20
CA LEU A 108 -9.65 12.95 -8.32
C LEU A 108 -11.08 12.54 -7.93
N MET A 109 -11.22 11.58 -7.01
CA MET A 109 -12.52 11.14 -6.48
C MET A 109 -13.09 12.12 -5.46
N ALA A 110 -12.26 12.60 -4.54
CA ALA A 110 -12.68 13.33 -3.35
C ALA A 110 -12.70 14.86 -3.52
N THR A 111 -12.07 15.41 -4.58
CA THR A 111 -11.90 16.86 -4.73
C THR A 111 -12.23 17.35 -6.14
N GLU A 112 -12.49 18.65 -6.25
CA GLU A 112 -12.65 19.36 -7.52
C GLU A 112 -11.33 20.03 -7.98
N LYS A 113 -10.20 19.63 -7.42
CA LYS A 113 -8.89 20.21 -7.77
C LYS A 113 -8.56 20.00 -9.24
N ASN A 114 -7.89 21.01 -9.80
CA ASN A 114 -7.38 20.92 -11.19
C ASN A 114 -6.29 19.84 -11.28
N ILE A 115 -6.22 19.15 -12.40
CA ILE A 115 -5.24 18.10 -12.69
C ILE A 115 -3.80 18.60 -12.51
N ASN A 116 -3.52 19.87 -12.83
CA ASN A 116 -2.20 20.49 -12.64
C ASN A 116 -1.83 20.58 -11.14
N ILE A 117 -2.81 20.87 -10.29
CA ILE A 117 -2.60 20.93 -8.83
C ILE A 117 -2.35 19.52 -8.30
N ILE A 118 -3.22 18.56 -8.67
CA ILE A 118 -3.08 17.17 -8.26
C ILE A 118 -1.71 16.61 -8.68
N SER A 119 -1.28 16.87 -9.92
CA SER A 119 0.02 16.38 -10.42
C SER A 119 1.18 16.85 -9.55
N ARG A 120 1.18 18.13 -9.12
CA ARG A 120 2.22 18.69 -8.24
C ARG A 120 2.14 18.11 -6.83
N GLU A 121 0.95 18.02 -6.25
CA GLU A 121 0.74 17.47 -4.90
C GLU A 121 1.19 16.02 -4.79
N VAL A 122 1.08 15.23 -5.86
CA VAL A 122 1.58 13.86 -5.90
C VAL A 122 3.01 13.75 -6.45
N GLY A 123 3.75 14.86 -6.54
CA GLY A 123 5.19 14.89 -6.80
C GLY A 123 5.60 14.81 -8.28
N TYR A 124 4.74 15.26 -9.22
CA TYR A 124 5.11 15.37 -10.63
C TYR A 124 5.30 16.82 -11.04
N VAL A 125 6.50 17.16 -11.50
CA VAL A 125 6.83 18.49 -12.01
C VAL A 125 6.11 18.77 -13.32
N SER A 126 6.02 17.76 -14.21
CA SER A 126 5.35 17.87 -15.51
C SER A 126 3.97 17.23 -15.44
N THR A 127 2.93 18.04 -15.65
CA THR A 127 1.54 17.55 -15.74
C THR A 127 1.34 16.61 -16.93
N SER A 128 1.99 16.87 -18.06
CA SER A 128 1.88 15.98 -19.24
C SER A 128 2.47 14.61 -18.96
N TYR A 129 3.60 14.55 -18.24
CA TYR A 129 4.20 13.30 -17.81
C TYR A 129 3.32 12.56 -16.80
N PHE A 130 2.72 13.28 -15.84
CA PHE A 130 1.73 12.73 -14.92
C PHE A 130 0.54 12.10 -15.66
N ILE A 131 -0.06 12.84 -16.63
CA ILE A 131 -1.21 12.34 -17.41
C ILE A 131 -0.85 11.04 -18.15
N SER A 132 0.34 10.97 -18.75
CA SER A 132 0.83 9.77 -19.42
C SER A 132 1.00 8.61 -18.43
N LYS A 133 1.62 8.84 -17.26
CA LYS A 133 1.79 7.83 -16.22
C LYS A 133 0.47 7.34 -15.65
N PHE A 134 -0.47 8.24 -15.38
CA PHE A 134 -1.80 7.89 -14.90
C PHE A 134 -2.57 7.03 -15.92
N ARG A 135 -2.53 7.42 -17.22
CA ARG A 135 -3.15 6.64 -18.29
C ARG A 135 -2.53 5.24 -18.39
N ASN A 136 -1.20 5.14 -18.32
CA ASN A 136 -0.52 3.84 -18.38
C ASN A 136 -0.86 2.95 -17.17
N TYR A 137 -1.11 3.55 -16.01
CA TYR A 137 -1.43 2.83 -14.78
C TYR A 137 -2.91 2.39 -14.72
N PHE A 138 -3.84 3.28 -15.03
CA PHE A 138 -5.29 3.04 -14.91
C PHE A 138 -6.02 2.80 -16.25
N GLY A 139 -5.33 2.87 -17.38
CA GLY A 139 -5.92 2.68 -18.72
C GLY A 139 -6.70 3.89 -19.26
N ILE A 140 -6.93 4.93 -18.44
CA ILE A 140 -7.66 6.15 -18.81
C ILE A 140 -6.96 7.40 -18.29
N THR A 141 -7.19 8.55 -18.95
CA THR A 141 -6.60 9.81 -18.48
C THR A 141 -7.30 10.33 -17.22
N PRO A 142 -6.63 11.18 -16.39
CA PRO A 142 -7.23 11.79 -15.20
C PRO A 142 -8.53 12.55 -15.53
N LYS A 143 -8.57 13.26 -16.66
CA LYS A 143 -9.77 13.99 -17.11
C LYS A 143 -10.94 13.05 -17.43
N GLN A 144 -10.67 11.97 -18.19
CA GLN A 144 -11.68 10.95 -18.51
C GLN A 144 -12.21 10.28 -17.24
N PHE A 145 -11.31 10.00 -16.29
CA PHE A 145 -11.67 9.43 -15.00
C PHE A 145 -12.61 10.37 -14.22
N SER A 146 -12.25 11.65 -14.04
CA SER A 146 -13.08 12.64 -13.34
C SER A 146 -14.47 12.79 -13.96
N ILE A 147 -14.58 12.81 -15.30
CA ILE A 147 -15.87 12.89 -15.99
C ILE A 147 -16.73 11.66 -15.69
N LYS A 148 -16.15 10.44 -15.76
CA LYS A 148 -16.89 9.19 -15.49
C LYS A 148 -17.42 9.14 -14.06
N VAL A 149 -16.61 9.59 -13.09
CA VAL A 149 -17.01 9.64 -11.66
C VAL A 149 -18.15 10.63 -11.46
N LYS A 150 -18.04 11.86 -12.00
CA LYS A 150 -19.06 12.89 -11.87
C LYS A 150 -20.40 12.46 -12.50
N ASN A 151 -20.36 11.80 -13.64
CA ASN A 151 -21.57 11.30 -14.29
C ASN A 151 -22.26 10.21 -13.47
N LYS A 152 -21.47 9.35 -12.77
CA LYS A 152 -22.02 8.26 -11.94
C LYS A 152 -22.61 8.75 -10.60
N ILE A 153 -22.18 9.90 -10.11
CA ILE A 153 -22.71 10.51 -8.88
C ILE A 153 -24.01 11.30 -9.15
N ARG A 154 -24.22 11.71 -10.40
CA ARG A 154 -25.41 12.51 -10.83
C ARG A 154 -26.55 11.65 -11.37
N SER A 155 -26.33 10.37 -11.60
CA SER A 155 -27.34 9.38 -11.98
C SER A 155 -27.81 8.57 -10.78
#